data_333b1a857969a0f690f8f9f7859a9618
#
_entry.id   333b1a857969a0f690f8f9f7859a9618
#
_cell.length_a   1.000
_cell.length_b   1.000
_cell.length_c   1.000
_cell.angle_alpha   90.00
_cell.angle_beta   90.00
_cell.angle_gamma   90.00
#
_symmetry.space_group_name_H-M   'P 1'
#
loop_
_entity.id
_entity.type
_entity.pdbx_description
1 polymer ?
#
loop_
_entity_poly.entity_id
_entity_poly.type
_entity_poly.pdbx_seq_one_letter_code
_entity_poly.pdbx_strand_id
1 'polypeptide(L)'
;MTTRLVTEKGEEQCNPCFAKAVMDKSGAHLQRCYQCIACSSGCPSAYQMDYPPHQLLRMIQLGLKDRVLNSNTFWICLSCETCATRCPNGIEIVLVMDTLREMALQEKRRSATNLPLFHKTFLSMVKFGGKTYELGLIMVYMVKSGDILKLKKMFKDIKLGVKMFSRGKMAIIPPRIKGKAEIKRIFELSKKSG
;
A
#
# COMPACT_ATOMS: atom_id res chain seq x y z
N MET A 1 24.04 8.07 -2.39
CA MET A 1 24.04 7.50 -3.75
C MET A 1 24.81 6.21 -3.72
N THR A 2 24.14 5.09 -3.57
CA THR A 2 24.80 3.77 -3.62
C THR A 2 24.05 2.93 -4.64
N THR A 3 24.56 2.93 -5.84
CA THR A 3 24.14 2.07 -6.95
C THR A 3 24.43 0.62 -6.53
N ARG A 4 23.42 -0.12 -6.09
CA ARG A 4 23.54 -1.57 -5.97
C ARG A 4 23.51 -2.15 -7.36
N LEU A 5 24.68 -2.52 -7.82
CA LEU A 5 24.88 -3.31 -9.01
C LEU A 5 24.16 -4.66 -8.87
N VAL A 6 23.47 -5.01 -9.93
CA VAL A 6 22.72 -6.25 -10.15
C VAL A 6 23.67 -7.42 -9.91
N THR A 7 23.35 -8.28 -8.94
CA THR A 7 23.96 -9.60 -8.84
C THR A 7 23.22 -10.55 -9.78
N GLU A 8 23.97 -11.10 -10.70
CA GLU A 8 23.57 -12.16 -11.61
C GLU A 8 23.03 -13.37 -10.84
N LYS A 9 21.73 -13.64 -11.02
CA LYS A 9 21.16 -15.00 -11.07
C LYS A 9 19.65 -14.91 -11.29
N GLY A 10 19.22 -15.33 -12.45
CA GLY A 10 17.83 -15.52 -12.83
C GLY A 10 17.51 -14.72 -14.10
N GLU A 11 17.40 -15.40 -15.21
CA GLU A 11 16.78 -14.86 -16.42
C GLU A 11 15.43 -14.30 -16.03
N GLU A 12 15.33 -12.97 -16.10
CA GLU A 12 14.10 -12.24 -15.78
C GLU A 12 13.08 -12.59 -16.86
N GLN A 13 12.19 -13.54 -16.55
CA GLN A 13 11.17 -14.00 -17.49
C GLN A 13 10.23 -12.85 -17.78
N CYS A 14 10.37 -12.29 -18.97
CA CYS A 14 9.43 -11.34 -19.53
C CYS A 14 8.09 -12.04 -19.75
N ASN A 15 7.05 -11.64 -19.01
CA ASN A 15 5.71 -12.19 -19.17
C ASN A 15 4.88 -11.23 -20.03
N PRO A 16 4.73 -11.49 -21.35
CA PRO A 16 4.00 -10.61 -22.27
C PRO A 16 2.51 -10.47 -21.89
N CYS A 17 1.95 -11.46 -21.21
CA CYS A 17 0.55 -11.42 -20.74
C CYS A 17 0.35 -10.54 -19.52
N PHE A 18 1.41 -10.15 -18.79
CA PHE A 18 1.30 -9.38 -17.57
C PHE A 18 0.74 -7.98 -17.82
N ALA A 19 1.29 -7.25 -18.79
CA ALA A 19 0.81 -5.93 -19.16
C ALA A 19 -0.68 -5.96 -19.54
N LYS A 20 -1.09 -6.96 -20.33
CA LYS A 20 -2.49 -7.17 -20.69
C LYS A 20 -3.36 -7.42 -19.46
N ALA A 21 -2.96 -8.33 -18.59
CA ALA A 21 -3.70 -8.64 -17.36
C ALA A 21 -3.88 -7.41 -16.45
N VAL A 22 -2.86 -6.55 -16.35
CA VAL A 22 -2.96 -5.31 -15.58
C VAL A 22 -3.92 -4.33 -16.26
N MET A 23 -3.85 -4.17 -17.59
CA MET A 23 -4.75 -3.28 -18.34
C MET A 23 -6.21 -3.75 -18.29
N ASP A 24 -6.46 -5.03 -18.48
CA ASP A 24 -7.81 -5.61 -18.46
C ASP A 24 -8.46 -5.44 -17.08
N LYS A 25 -7.70 -5.59 -16.00
CA LYS A 25 -8.21 -5.41 -14.63
C LYS A 25 -8.36 -3.94 -14.22
N SER A 26 -7.40 -3.09 -14.58
CA SER A 26 -7.40 -1.67 -14.18
C SER A 26 -8.23 -0.79 -15.09
N GLY A 27 -8.52 -1.22 -16.32
CA GLY A 27 -9.12 -0.38 -17.36
C GLY A 27 -8.17 0.70 -17.91
N ALA A 28 -6.94 0.77 -17.42
CA ALA A 28 -5.98 1.82 -17.80
C ALA A 28 -5.23 1.48 -19.10
N HIS A 29 -5.15 2.44 -20.02
CA HIS A 29 -4.47 2.28 -21.31
C HIS A 29 -2.95 2.54 -21.19
N LEU A 30 -2.21 1.58 -20.63
CA LEU A 30 -0.77 1.73 -20.39
C LEU A 30 0.06 1.93 -21.66
N GLN A 31 -0.41 1.46 -22.82
CA GLN A 31 0.29 1.62 -24.10
C GLN A 31 0.44 3.10 -24.51
N ARG A 32 -0.42 3.99 -24.01
CA ARG A 32 -0.33 5.43 -24.28
C ARG A 32 0.79 6.14 -23.53
N CYS A 33 1.49 5.45 -22.62
CA CYS A 33 2.55 6.04 -21.82
C CYS A 33 3.82 6.23 -22.65
N TYR A 34 4.20 7.47 -22.92
CA TYR A 34 5.45 7.85 -23.59
C TYR A 34 6.55 8.31 -22.62
N GLN A 35 6.43 7.99 -21.34
CA GLN A 35 7.48 8.21 -20.32
C GLN A 35 7.87 9.69 -20.10
N CYS A 36 6.90 10.61 -20.11
CA CYS A 36 7.12 12.05 -19.89
C CYS A 36 7.51 12.43 -18.44
N ILE A 37 7.50 11.50 -17.51
CA ILE A 37 7.89 11.65 -16.11
C ILE A 37 6.95 12.54 -15.26
N ALA A 38 5.93 13.19 -15.84
CA ALA A 38 5.03 14.09 -15.13
C ALA A 38 4.37 13.47 -13.87
N CYS A 39 4.02 12.18 -13.94
CA CYS A 39 3.45 11.42 -12.81
C CYS A 39 4.44 11.26 -11.63
N SER A 40 5.73 11.13 -11.91
CA SER A 40 6.75 10.92 -10.87
C SER A 40 7.24 12.23 -10.27
N SER A 41 7.40 13.27 -11.08
CA SER A 41 7.80 14.60 -10.60
C SER A 41 6.78 15.24 -9.66
N GLY A 42 5.50 14.85 -9.77
CA GLY A 42 4.43 15.33 -8.90
C GLY A 42 4.07 14.40 -7.75
N CYS A 43 4.68 13.23 -7.65
CA CYS A 43 4.32 12.25 -6.64
C CYS A 43 4.94 12.59 -5.27
N PRO A 44 4.13 12.82 -4.21
CA PRO A 44 4.64 13.19 -2.89
C PRO A 44 5.42 12.07 -2.20
N SER A 45 5.22 10.82 -2.61
CA SER A 45 5.88 9.64 -2.02
C SER A 45 6.92 8.98 -2.93
N ALA A 46 7.23 9.56 -4.10
CA ALA A 46 8.15 8.95 -5.07
C ALA A 46 9.54 8.65 -4.50
N TYR A 47 10.01 9.46 -3.55
CA TYR A 47 11.33 9.31 -2.91
C TYR A 47 11.46 8.08 -1.99
N GLN A 48 10.35 7.48 -1.58
CA GLN A 48 10.31 6.26 -0.76
C GLN A 48 10.00 4.99 -1.58
N MET A 49 9.62 5.16 -2.84
CA MET A 49 9.28 4.07 -3.74
C MET A 49 10.54 3.41 -4.30
N ASP A 50 10.54 2.07 -4.41
CA ASP A 50 11.62 1.34 -5.10
C ASP A 50 11.72 1.77 -6.56
N TYR A 51 10.58 1.99 -7.19
CA TYR A 51 10.44 2.49 -8.55
C TYR A 51 9.43 3.62 -8.58
N PRO A 52 9.79 4.83 -9.03
CA PRO A 52 8.83 5.91 -9.21
C PRO A 52 7.77 5.53 -10.27
N PRO A 53 6.58 6.17 -10.26
CA PRO A 53 5.44 5.75 -11.07
C PRO A 53 5.75 5.50 -12.55
N HIS A 54 6.50 6.39 -13.22
CA HIS A 54 6.85 6.22 -14.63
C HIS A 54 7.67 4.95 -14.90
N GLN A 55 8.63 4.62 -14.00
CA GLN A 55 9.43 3.42 -14.13
C GLN A 55 8.60 2.16 -13.91
N LEU A 56 7.70 2.19 -12.91
CA LEU A 56 6.79 1.07 -12.66
C LEU A 56 5.91 0.80 -13.90
N LEU A 57 5.33 1.84 -14.51
CA LEU A 57 4.55 1.70 -15.75
C LEU A 57 5.39 1.08 -16.88
N ARG A 58 6.65 1.51 -17.03
CA ARG A 58 7.54 0.94 -18.04
C ARG A 58 7.84 -0.53 -17.78
N MET A 59 8.08 -0.90 -16.53
CA MET A 59 8.31 -2.29 -16.15
C MET A 59 7.09 -3.19 -16.42
N ILE A 60 5.87 -2.66 -16.21
CA ILE A 60 4.64 -3.37 -16.58
C ILE A 60 4.57 -3.58 -18.09
N GLN A 61 4.85 -2.53 -18.90
CA GLN A 61 4.88 -2.62 -20.36
C GLN A 61 5.90 -3.67 -20.86
N LEU A 62 7.04 -3.79 -20.16
CA LEU A 62 8.08 -4.77 -20.45
C LEU A 62 7.77 -6.17 -19.92
N GLY A 63 6.66 -6.36 -19.20
CA GLY A 63 6.28 -7.65 -18.66
C GLY A 63 7.09 -8.14 -17.46
N LEU A 64 7.81 -7.24 -16.75
CA LEU A 64 8.69 -7.57 -15.62
C LEU A 64 7.86 -7.83 -14.34
N LYS A 65 7.02 -8.86 -14.39
CA LYS A 65 6.02 -9.16 -13.36
C LYS A 65 6.61 -9.29 -11.96
N ASP A 66 7.67 -10.07 -11.81
CA ASP A 66 8.25 -10.36 -10.50
C ASP A 66 8.87 -9.12 -9.85
N ARG A 67 9.55 -8.29 -10.63
CA ARG A 67 10.09 -7.02 -10.12
C ARG A 67 8.99 -6.07 -9.70
N VAL A 68 7.95 -5.94 -10.51
CA VAL A 68 6.79 -5.09 -10.20
C VAL A 68 6.11 -5.56 -8.92
N LEU A 69 5.71 -6.83 -8.83
CA LEU A 69 4.91 -7.33 -7.72
C LEU A 69 5.71 -7.49 -6.40
N ASN A 70 7.03 -7.56 -6.46
CA ASN A 70 7.89 -7.56 -5.27
C ASN A 70 8.31 -6.16 -4.82
N SER A 71 7.97 -5.10 -5.59
CA SER A 71 8.29 -3.73 -5.22
C SER A 71 7.38 -3.18 -4.11
N ASN A 72 7.88 -2.17 -3.39
CA ASN A 72 7.09 -1.44 -2.40
C ASN A 72 6.23 -0.33 -3.01
N THR A 73 6.43 0.01 -4.28
CA THR A 73 5.89 1.20 -4.94
C THR A 73 4.38 1.36 -4.78
N PHE A 74 3.61 0.34 -5.15
CA PHE A 74 2.15 0.39 -5.06
C PHE A 74 1.64 0.31 -3.61
N TRP A 75 2.44 -0.21 -2.66
CA TRP A 75 2.11 -0.20 -1.23
C TRP A 75 2.26 1.18 -0.60
N ILE A 76 3.26 1.95 -1.03
CA ILE A 76 3.55 3.32 -0.53
C ILE A 76 2.67 4.37 -1.23
N CYS A 77 2.02 4.02 -2.34
CA CYS A 77 1.13 4.92 -3.05
C CYS A 77 0.00 5.41 -2.15
N LEU A 78 -0.15 6.74 -2.04
CA LEU A 78 -1.16 7.40 -1.19
C LEU A 78 -2.53 7.53 -1.87
N SER A 79 -2.68 7.04 -3.10
CA SER A 79 -3.90 7.16 -3.92
C SER A 79 -4.41 8.61 -4.01
N CYS A 80 -3.48 9.59 -4.06
CA CYS A 80 -3.78 11.02 -4.06
C CYS A 80 -4.15 11.59 -5.45
N GLU A 81 -4.19 10.75 -6.49
CA GLU A 81 -4.58 11.07 -7.88
C GLU A 81 -3.75 12.15 -8.60
N THR A 82 -2.75 12.74 -7.95
CA THR A 82 -1.88 13.76 -8.56
C THR A 82 -1.23 13.26 -9.86
N CYS A 83 -0.86 11.99 -9.94
CA CYS A 83 -0.26 11.39 -11.12
C CYS A 83 -1.27 11.25 -12.29
N ALA A 84 -2.52 10.92 -12.03
CA ALA A 84 -3.58 10.83 -13.03
C ALA A 84 -3.91 12.22 -13.58
N THR A 85 -4.08 13.22 -12.70
CA THR A 85 -4.36 14.60 -13.06
C THR A 85 -3.26 15.23 -13.94
N ARG A 86 -1.98 14.87 -13.67
CA ARG A 86 -0.84 15.38 -14.44
C ARG A 86 -0.53 14.61 -15.71
N CYS A 87 -1.19 13.46 -15.94
CA CYS A 87 -0.90 12.63 -17.10
C CYS A 87 -1.48 13.25 -18.37
N PRO A 88 -0.64 13.65 -19.37
CA PRO A 88 -1.14 14.24 -20.61
C PRO A 88 -1.96 13.25 -21.47
N ASN A 89 -1.78 11.94 -21.23
CA ASN A 89 -2.51 10.89 -21.94
C ASN A 89 -3.68 10.32 -21.11
N GLY A 90 -4.03 10.94 -19.97
CA GLY A 90 -5.18 10.54 -19.17
C GLY A 90 -5.09 9.10 -18.62
N ILE A 91 -3.88 8.64 -18.26
CA ILE A 91 -3.71 7.28 -17.73
C ILE A 91 -4.09 7.29 -16.25
N GLU A 92 -5.04 6.46 -15.87
CA GLU A 92 -5.52 6.24 -14.49
C GLU A 92 -4.51 5.41 -13.68
N ILE A 93 -3.39 6.05 -13.29
CA ILE A 93 -2.25 5.38 -12.65
C ILE A 93 -2.63 4.81 -11.28
N VAL A 94 -3.56 5.45 -10.58
CA VAL A 94 -4.03 4.98 -9.26
C VAL A 94 -4.74 3.65 -9.39
N LEU A 95 -5.59 3.46 -10.41
CA LEU A 95 -6.24 2.17 -10.67
C LEU A 95 -5.23 1.07 -10.98
N VAL A 96 -4.13 1.41 -11.67
CA VAL A 96 -3.02 0.48 -11.89
C VAL A 96 -2.39 0.07 -10.55
N MET A 97 -2.12 1.03 -9.64
CA MET A 97 -1.56 0.75 -8.31
C MET A 97 -2.47 -0.16 -7.49
N ASP A 98 -3.79 0.07 -7.53
CA ASP A 98 -4.76 -0.75 -6.80
C ASP A 98 -4.87 -2.17 -7.38
N THR A 99 -4.84 -2.29 -8.71
CA THR A 99 -4.78 -3.59 -9.39
C THR A 99 -3.53 -4.38 -8.99
N LEU A 100 -2.37 -3.72 -8.90
CA LEU A 100 -1.13 -4.38 -8.47
C LEU A 100 -1.20 -4.83 -7.01
N ARG A 101 -1.84 -4.05 -6.12
CA ARG A 101 -2.08 -4.45 -4.72
C ARG A 101 -2.92 -5.73 -4.66
N GLU A 102 -4.00 -5.78 -5.43
CA GLU A 102 -4.86 -6.94 -5.50
C GLU A 102 -4.12 -8.18 -6.03
N MET A 103 -3.40 -8.04 -7.15
CA MET A 103 -2.60 -9.13 -7.73
C MET A 103 -1.53 -9.64 -6.77
N ALA A 104 -0.82 -8.75 -6.08
CA ALA A 104 0.20 -9.11 -5.09
C ALA A 104 -0.40 -9.88 -3.90
N LEU A 105 -1.61 -9.50 -3.45
CA LEU A 105 -2.32 -10.20 -2.38
C LEU A 105 -2.79 -11.60 -2.82
N GLN A 106 -3.32 -11.72 -4.05
CA GLN A 106 -3.76 -12.99 -4.62
C GLN A 106 -2.59 -13.98 -4.76
N GLU A 107 -1.43 -13.50 -5.20
CA GLU A 107 -0.22 -14.30 -5.35
C GLU A 107 0.57 -14.50 -4.04
N LYS A 108 0.05 -14.00 -2.91
CA LYS A 108 0.70 -14.06 -1.59
C LYS A 108 2.15 -13.55 -1.62
N ARG A 109 2.44 -12.55 -2.47
CA ARG A 109 3.77 -11.94 -2.56
C ARG A 109 4.15 -11.31 -1.23
N ARG A 110 5.37 -11.56 -0.77
CA ARG A 110 5.90 -10.91 0.44
C ARG A 110 6.25 -9.46 0.10
N SER A 111 5.46 -8.54 0.62
CA SER A 111 5.87 -7.14 0.62
C SER A 111 7.10 -6.98 1.51
N ALA A 112 8.12 -6.26 1.03
CA ALA A 112 9.27 -5.86 1.85
C ALA A 112 8.84 -4.94 3.02
N THR A 113 7.60 -4.43 2.99
CA THR A 113 7.01 -3.59 4.01
C THR A 113 5.91 -4.34 4.76
N ASN A 114 5.76 -4.07 6.05
CA ASN A 114 4.66 -4.60 6.86
C ASN A 114 3.31 -3.88 6.59
N LEU A 115 3.21 -3.11 5.51
CA LEU A 115 2.01 -2.35 5.15
C LEU A 115 0.76 -3.23 4.94
N PRO A 116 0.83 -4.36 4.23
CA PRO A 116 -0.35 -5.25 4.11
C PRO A 116 -0.85 -5.76 5.45
N LEU A 117 0.07 -6.05 6.37
CA LEU A 117 -0.26 -6.46 7.73
C LEU A 117 -0.96 -5.32 8.50
N PHE A 118 -0.45 -4.09 8.34
CA PHE A 118 -1.07 -2.91 8.93
C PHE A 118 -2.50 -2.70 8.41
N HIS A 119 -2.70 -2.71 7.09
CA HIS A 119 -4.03 -2.55 6.49
C HIS A 119 -5.00 -3.64 6.95
N LYS A 120 -4.56 -4.90 6.98
CA LYS A 120 -5.38 -6.02 7.45
C LYS A 120 -5.77 -5.85 8.92
N THR A 121 -4.84 -5.39 9.76
CA THR A 121 -5.08 -5.16 11.19
C THR A 121 -6.04 -3.99 11.37
N PHE A 122 -5.85 -2.90 10.64
CA PHE A 122 -6.71 -1.73 10.65
C PHE A 122 -8.16 -2.09 10.28
N LEU A 123 -8.36 -2.74 9.14
CA LEU A 123 -9.69 -3.17 8.68
C LEU A 123 -10.35 -4.17 9.65
N SER A 124 -9.57 -5.07 10.24
CA SER A 124 -10.08 -6.00 11.26
C SER A 124 -10.61 -5.25 12.49
N MET A 125 -9.92 -4.21 12.95
CA MET A 125 -10.35 -3.40 14.07
C MET A 125 -11.62 -2.59 13.76
N VAL A 126 -11.68 -1.99 12.56
CA VAL A 126 -12.90 -1.27 12.10
C VAL A 126 -14.07 -2.24 12.03
N LYS A 127 -13.89 -3.44 11.49
CA LYS A 127 -14.93 -4.47 11.43
C LYS A 127 -15.44 -4.87 12.81
N PHE A 128 -14.53 -5.02 13.79
CA PHE A 128 -14.90 -5.47 15.13
C PHE A 128 -15.46 -4.35 16.01
N GLY A 129 -14.83 -3.18 16.00
CA GLY A 129 -15.17 -2.03 16.84
C GLY A 129 -16.12 -1.03 16.20
N GLY A 130 -16.19 -1.02 14.85
CA GLY A 130 -16.91 -0.03 14.07
C GLY A 130 -16.13 1.27 13.89
N LYS A 131 -15.13 1.51 14.71
CA LYS A 131 -14.19 2.65 14.64
C LYS A 131 -12.79 2.18 14.98
N THR A 132 -11.80 2.84 14.45
CA THR A 132 -10.39 2.57 14.80
C THR A 132 -10.12 2.99 16.22
N TYR A 133 -9.46 2.11 16.97
CA TYR A 133 -8.92 2.38 18.30
C TYR A 133 -7.38 2.38 18.19
N GLU A 134 -6.79 3.57 18.26
CA GLU A 134 -5.38 3.79 17.91
C GLU A 134 -4.41 2.97 18.76
N LEU A 135 -4.61 2.97 20.08
CA LEU A 135 -3.76 2.17 21.00
C LEU A 135 -3.87 0.67 20.71
N GLY A 136 -5.10 0.19 20.52
CA GLY A 136 -5.32 -1.22 20.18
C GLY A 136 -4.71 -1.58 18.83
N LEU A 137 -4.79 -0.69 17.83
CA LEU A 137 -4.16 -0.89 16.53
C LEU A 137 -2.65 -1.06 16.66
N ILE A 138 -1.99 -0.16 17.40
CA ILE A 138 -0.54 -0.20 17.63
C ILE A 138 -0.17 -1.50 18.34
N MET A 139 -0.87 -1.86 19.42
CA MET A 139 -0.60 -3.08 20.19
C MET A 139 -0.75 -4.34 19.35
N VAL A 140 -1.86 -4.49 18.63
CA VAL A 140 -2.11 -5.68 17.78
C VAL A 140 -1.12 -5.74 16.62
N TYR A 141 -0.79 -4.59 16.03
CA TYR A 141 0.20 -4.52 14.96
C TYR A 141 1.59 -4.93 15.45
N MET A 142 2.03 -4.45 16.61
CA MET A 142 3.33 -4.79 17.18
C MET A 142 3.45 -6.28 17.52
N VAL A 143 2.38 -6.87 18.07
CA VAL A 143 2.36 -8.32 18.35
C VAL A 143 2.47 -9.13 17.06
N LYS A 144 1.72 -8.72 15.99
CA LYS A 144 1.70 -9.45 14.72
C LYS A 144 2.93 -9.23 13.85
N SER A 145 3.58 -8.06 13.95
CA SER A 145 4.81 -7.76 13.20
C SER A 145 6.06 -8.41 13.79
N GLY A 146 5.97 -8.93 15.03
CA GLY A 146 7.13 -9.46 15.74
C GLY A 146 8.13 -8.39 16.22
N ASP A 147 7.80 -7.12 16.07
CA ASP A 147 8.65 -5.97 16.41
C ASP A 147 8.69 -5.67 17.94
N ILE A 148 8.14 -6.58 18.76
CA ILE A 148 8.16 -6.46 20.23
C ILE A 148 9.59 -6.28 20.75
N LEU A 149 10.59 -6.85 20.08
CA LEU A 149 12.00 -6.69 20.43
C LEU A 149 12.58 -5.31 20.10
N LYS A 150 11.90 -4.50 19.29
CA LYS A 150 12.28 -3.10 19.02
C LYS A 150 11.75 -2.11 20.10
N LEU A 151 11.26 -2.62 21.20
CA LEU A 151 10.83 -1.85 22.38
C LEU A 151 11.83 -0.78 22.82
N LYS A 152 13.13 -0.97 22.61
CA LYS A 152 14.15 0.07 22.89
C LYS A 152 13.94 1.35 22.09
N LYS A 153 13.41 1.29 20.87
CA LYS A 153 13.04 2.49 20.09
C LYS A 153 11.78 3.17 20.62
N MET A 154 10.85 2.38 21.14
CA MET A 154 9.58 2.85 21.69
C MET A 154 9.75 3.61 23.02
N PHE A 155 10.81 3.32 23.81
CA PHE A 155 11.08 4.09 25.03
C PHE A 155 11.37 5.58 24.77
N LYS A 156 11.86 5.93 23.57
CA LYS A 156 11.98 7.34 23.15
C LYS A 156 10.60 7.98 22.91
N ASP A 157 9.63 7.19 22.45
CA ASP A 157 8.27 7.65 22.11
C ASP A 157 7.31 7.58 23.31
N ILE A 158 7.68 6.87 24.40
CA ILE A 158 6.88 6.81 25.65
C ILE A 158 6.71 8.21 26.24
N LYS A 159 7.76 9.04 26.22
CA LYS A 159 7.68 10.42 26.71
C LYS A 159 6.67 11.25 25.90
N LEU A 160 6.59 11.02 24.60
CA LEU A 160 5.59 11.62 23.72
C LEU A 160 4.20 11.04 24.01
N GLY A 161 4.09 9.72 24.17
CA GLY A 161 2.84 9.02 24.51
C GLY A 161 2.24 9.51 25.84
N VAL A 162 3.06 9.64 26.88
CA VAL A 162 2.64 10.19 28.19
C VAL A 162 2.19 11.65 28.05
N LYS A 163 2.89 12.45 27.25
CA LYS A 163 2.50 13.85 26.99
C LYS A 163 1.20 13.97 26.17
N MET A 164 0.94 13.05 25.26
CA MET A 164 -0.33 12.97 24.52
C MET A 164 -1.47 12.52 25.44
N PHE A 165 -1.18 11.56 26.31
CA PHE A 165 -2.13 11.07 27.32
C PHE A 165 -2.53 12.15 28.32
N SER A 166 -1.55 12.85 28.91
CA SER A 166 -1.80 13.96 29.85
C SER A 166 -2.60 15.13 29.25
N ARG A 167 -2.60 15.26 27.92
CA ARG A 167 -3.38 16.25 27.16
C ARG A 167 -4.75 15.73 26.69
N GLY A 168 -5.18 14.55 27.15
CA GLY A 168 -6.48 13.96 26.78
C GLY A 168 -6.63 13.59 25.29
N LYS A 169 -5.51 13.52 24.55
CA LYS A 169 -5.52 13.22 23.09
C LYS A 169 -5.54 11.72 22.77
N MET A 170 -5.42 10.87 23.78
CA MET A 170 -5.46 9.41 23.63
C MET A 170 -6.61 8.84 24.46
N ALA A 171 -7.56 8.21 23.80
CA ALA A 171 -8.63 7.47 24.47
C ALA A 171 -8.13 6.10 24.91
N ILE A 172 -8.23 5.76 26.20
CA ILE A 172 -7.90 4.43 26.72
C ILE A 172 -9.01 3.43 26.42
N ILE A 173 -10.26 3.92 26.44
CA ILE A 173 -11.43 3.08 26.21
C ILE A 173 -11.84 3.18 24.73
N PRO A 174 -12.04 2.04 24.05
CA PRO A 174 -12.47 2.07 22.66
C PRO A 174 -13.82 2.80 22.54
N PRO A 175 -13.92 3.82 21.67
CA PRO A 175 -15.17 4.57 21.52
C PRO A 175 -16.26 3.66 20.95
N ARG A 176 -17.41 3.66 21.60
CA ARG A 176 -18.60 2.93 21.10
C ARG A 176 -19.31 3.76 20.04
N ILE A 177 -19.69 3.13 18.93
CA ILE A 177 -20.50 3.73 17.88
C ILE A 177 -21.88 3.06 17.82
N LYS A 178 -22.92 3.85 17.47
CA LYS A 178 -24.28 3.35 17.37
C LYS A 178 -24.50 2.47 16.11
N GLY A 179 -23.80 2.72 14.99
CA GLY A 179 -23.95 2.04 13.69
C GLY A 179 -23.08 0.76 13.49
N LYS A 180 -22.71 0.04 14.55
CA LYS A 180 -21.84 -1.16 14.44
C LYS A 180 -22.41 -2.27 13.54
N ALA A 181 -23.72 -2.42 13.51
CA ALA A 181 -24.42 -3.41 12.68
C ALA A 181 -24.30 -3.08 11.18
N GLU A 182 -24.40 -1.79 10.82
CA GLU A 182 -24.24 -1.32 9.44
C GLU A 182 -22.84 -1.56 8.91
N ILE A 183 -21.81 -1.28 9.73
CA ILE A 183 -20.43 -1.54 9.36
C ILE A 183 -20.20 -3.03 9.09
N LYS A 184 -20.72 -3.92 9.95
CA LYS A 184 -20.65 -5.36 9.70
C LYS A 184 -21.29 -5.75 8.37
N ARG A 185 -22.48 -5.19 8.08
CA ARG A 185 -23.19 -5.42 6.82
C ARG A 185 -22.39 -4.96 5.61
N ILE A 186 -21.73 -3.79 5.67
CA ILE A 186 -20.83 -3.32 4.60
C ILE A 186 -19.71 -4.32 4.35
N PHE A 187 -19.06 -4.84 5.40
CA PHE A 187 -18.01 -5.85 5.26
C PHE A 187 -18.51 -7.18 4.69
N GLU A 188 -19.75 -7.56 4.96
CA GLU A 188 -20.38 -8.77 4.42
C GLU A 188 -20.73 -8.62 2.94
N LEU A 189 -21.27 -7.45 2.56
CA LEU A 189 -21.56 -7.13 1.15
C LEU A 189 -20.28 -7.05 0.32
N SER A 190 -19.27 -6.37 0.81
CA SER A 190 -17.95 -6.28 0.13
C SER A 190 -17.31 -7.63 -0.15
N LYS A 191 -17.53 -8.64 0.73
CA LYS A 191 -17.04 -10.02 0.49
C LYS A 191 -17.79 -10.78 -0.60
N LYS A 192 -19.02 -10.36 -0.92
CA LYS A 192 -19.84 -11.01 -1.96
C LYS A 192 -19.57 -10.41 -3.34
N SER A 193 -19.01 -9.21 -3.39
CA SER A 193 -18.74 -8.47 -4.64
C SER A 193 -17.32 -8.67 -5.20
N GLY A 194 -16.43 -9.33 -4.48
CA GLY A 194 -15.06 -9.69 -4.88
C GLY A 194 -14.84 -11.19 -4.84
#